data_29a7b386604ae187a66d604c3ec62199
#
_entry.id   29a7b386604ae187a66d604c3ec62199
#
_cell.length_a   1.000
_cell.length_b   1.000
_cell.length_c   1.000
_cell.angle_alpha   90.00
_cell.angle_beta   90.00
_cell.angle_gamma   90.00
#
_symmetry.space_group_name_H-M   'P 1'
#
loop_
_entity.id
_entity.type
_entity.pdbx_description
1 polymer ?
#
loop_
_entity_poly.entity_id
_entity_poly.type
_entity_poly.pdbx_seq_one_letter_code
_entity_poly.pdbx_strand_id
1 'polypeptide(L)'
;QFGVPIGSFQAIAHKLVDTRTAVDGLILLVRKVAWTGPDDFWTAALIGAAVPRAFTVARNTHQVFGGHGFTVEADLQLWTRRLKDWARALPQDPTAARLSIARTLLADPDSEQIRDLWQHRRGLGLPRWARELDAVPTR
;
A
#
# COMPACT_ATOMS: atom_id res chain seq x y z
N GLN A 1 0.59 -4.67 -29.15
CA GLN A 1 1.84 -5.15 -29.70
C GLN A 1 1.72 -6.65 -30.00
N PHE A 2 2.33 -7.12 -31.08
CA PHE A 2 2.19 -8.51 -31.55
C PHE A 2 0.74 -8.97 -31.77
N GLY A 3 -0.12 -8.03 -32.19
CA GLY A 3 -1.54 -8.29 -32.49
C GLY A 3 -2.47 -8.41 -31.27
N VAL A 4 -1.96 -8.15 -30.07
CA VAL A 4 -2.75 -8.18 -28.83
C VAL A 4 -2.49 -6.95 -27.96
N PRO A 5 -3.44 -6.56 -27.08
CA PRO A 5 -3.19 -5.51 -26.10
C PRO A 5 -2.02 -5.89 -25.19
N ILE A 6 -1.17 -4.92 -24.82
CA ILE A 6 0.01 -5.17 -23.97
C ILE A 6 -0.35 -5.73 -22.59
N GLY A 7 -1.52 -5.40 -22.07
CA GLY A 7 -2.03 -5.96 -20.81
C GLY A 7 -2.29 -7.47 -20.82
N SER A 8 -2.30 -8.11 -22.00
CA SER A 8 -2.41 -9.57 -22.12
C SER A 8 -1.10 -10.29 -21.76
N PHE A 9 0.03 -9.58 -21.76
CA PHE A 9 1.31 -10.17 -21.36
C PHE A 9 1.44 -10.21 -19.84
N GLN A 10 1.71 -11.36 -19.25
CA GLN A 10 1.84 -11.53 -17.79
C GLN A 10 2.84 -10.55 -17.17
N ALA A 11 3.97 -10.29 -17.83
CA ALA A 11 4.99 -9.36 -17.35
C ALA A 11 4.46 -7.92 -17.19
N ILE A 12 3.46 -7.52 -17.97
CA ILE A 12 2.77 -6.24 -17.87
C ILE A 12 1.61 -6.32 -16.88
N ALA A 13 0.78 -7.35 -17.01
CA ALA A 13 -0.39 -7.55 -16.16
C ALA A 13 -0.02 -7.56 -14.66
N HIS A 14 1.03 -8.30 -14.28
CA HIS A 14 1.50 -8.36 -12.89
C HIS A 14 1.96 -6.99 -12.39
N LYS A 15 2.71 -6.23 -13.21
CA LYS A 15 3.12 -4.86 -12.82
C LYS A 15 1.93 -3.92 -12.63
N LEU A 16 0.89 -4.04 -13.43
CA LEU A 16 -0.33 -3.25 -13.29
C LEU A 16 -1.09 -3.63 -12.02
N VAL A 17 -1.19 -4.92 -11.71
CA VAL A 17 -1.81 -5.42 -10.47
C VAL A 17 -1.03 -4.94 -9.25
N ASP A 18 0.29 -5.09 -9.23
CA ASP A 18 1.15 -4.62 -8.13
C ASP A 18 1.01 -3.12 -7.92
N THR A 19 0.97 -2.34 -9.02
CA THR A 19 0.79 -0.89 -8.98
C THR A 19 -0.58 -0.55 -8.39
N ARG A 20 -1.63 -1.20 -8.84
CA ARG A 20 -2.99 -1.01 -8.33
C ARG A 20 -3.07 -1.35 -6.84
N THR A 21 -2.54 -2.50 -6.43
CA THR A 21 -2.51 -2.93 -5.03
C THR A 21 -1.76 -1.93 -4.14
N ALA A 22 -0.62 -1.40 -4.64
CA ALA A 22 0.13 -0.38 -3.91
C ALA A 22 -0.68 0.90 -3.68
N VAL A 23 -1.40 1.37 -4.72
CA VAL A 23 -2.27 2.57 -4.65
C VAL A 23 -3.45 2.32 -3.72
N ASP A 24 -4.17 1.21 -3.88
CA ASP A 24 -5.34 0.89 -3.06
C ASP A 24 -4.95 0.76 -1.58
N GLY A 25 -3.82 0.13 -1.28
CA GLY A 25 -3.30 0.04 0.08
C GLY A 25 -2.98 1.41 0.70
N LEU A 26 -2.44 2.36 -0.09
CA LEU A 26 -2.22 3.73 0.39
C LEU A 26 -3.55 4.47 0.63
N ILE A 27 -4.52 4.32 -0.25
CA ILE A 27 -5.85 4.92 -0.08
C ILE A 27 -6.50 4.43 1.22
N LEU A 28 -6.41 3.12 1.50
CA LEU A 28 -6.94 2.54 2.74
C LEU A 28 -6.23 3.10 3.97
N LEU A 29 -4.89 3.23 3.95
CA LEU A 29 -4.13 3.83 5.04
C LEU A 29 -4.49 5.31 5.28
N VAL A 30 -4.64 6.10 4.20
CA VAL A 30 -5.09 7.50 4.32
C VAL A 30 -6.47 7.56 4.97
N ARG A 31 -7.40 6.71 4.54
CA ARG A 31 -8.75 6.64 5.14
C ARG A 31 -8.70 6.21 6.60
N LYS A 32 -7.81 5.25 6.95
CA LYS A 32 -7.63 4.82 8.34
C LYS A 32 -7.14 5.98 9.20
N VAL A 33 -6.10 6.70 8.77
CA VAL A 33 -5.58 7.89 9.49
C VAL A 33 -6.67 8.96 9.64
N ALA A 34 -7.43 9.23 8.59
CA ALA A 34 -8.53 10.20 8.64
C ALA A 34 -9.64 9.78 9.61
N TRP A 35 -9.92 8.48 9.70
CA TRP A 35 -10.94 7.93 10.59
C TRP A 35 -10.50 7.93 12.04
N THR A 36 -9.25 7.53 12.34
CA THR A 36 -8.74 7.47 13.71
C THR A 36 -8.44 8.84 14.30
N GLY A 37 -8.29 9.87 13.47
CA GLY A 37 -7.80 11.17 13.89
C GLY A 37 -6.28 11.17 14.13
N PRO A 38 -5.75 12.14 14.88
CA PRO A 38 -4.33 12.23 15.19
C PRO A 38 -3.88 11.01 15.99
N ASP A 39 -3.16 10.10 15.34
CA ASP A 39 -2.62 8.87 15.91
C ASP A 39 -1.21 8.65 15.34
N ASP A 40 -0.22 8.61 16.20
CA ASP A 40 1.18 8.52 15.80
C ASP A 40 1.52 7.18 15.14
N PHE A 41 0.89 6.09 15.58
CA PHE A 41 1.13 4.75 15.01
C PHE A 41 0.62 4.67 13.56
N TRP A 42 -0.65 5.08 13.32
CA TRP A 42 -1.22 5.03 11.98
C TRP A 42 -0.61 6.05 11.03
N THR A 43 -0.22 7.22 11.56
CA THR A 43 0.53 8.24 10.80
C THR A 43 1.90 7.71 10.39
N ALA A 44 2.63 7.08 11.31
CA ALA A 44 3.90 6.43 11.01
C ALA A 44 3.74 5.28 10.00
N ALA A 45 2.66 4.49 10.11
CA ALA A 45 2.33 3.43 9.15
C ALA A 45 2.12 3.99 7.74
N LEU A 46 1.40 5.08 7.62
CA LEU A 46 1.18 5.76 6.34
C LEU A 46 2.50 6.28 5.75
N ILE A 47 3.31 7.02 6.54
CA ILE A 47 4.59 7.57 6.10
C ILE A 47 5.55 6.44 5.69
N GLY A 48 5.69 5.42 6.54
CA GLY A 48 6.56 4.27 6.29
C GLY A 48 6.18 3.46 5.05
N ALA A 49 4.89 3.49 4.68
CA ALA A 49 4.37 2.80 3.50
C ALA A 49 4.39 3.66 2.23
N ALA A 50 4.21 4.97 2.33
CA ALA A 50 3.98 5.86 1.19
C ALA A 50 5.17 5.90 0.23
N VAL A 51 6.38 6.15 0.72
CA VAL A 51 7.56 6.33 -0.13
C VAL A 51 7.90 5.09 -0.95
N PRO A 52 8.05 3.88 -0.37
CA PRO A 52 8.39 2.70 -1.17
C PRO A 52 7.29 2.36 -2.19
N ARG A 53 6.02 2.56 -1.83
CA ARG A 53 4.92 2.33 -2.77
C ARG A 53 4.91 3.36 -3.90
N ALA A 54 5.18 4.64 -3.59
CA ALA A 54 5.33 5.68 -4.59
C ALA A 54 6.43 5.34 -5.61
N PHE A 55 7.60 4.90 -5.14
CA PHE A 55 8.68 4.46 -6.02
C PHE A 55 8.33 3.20 -6.82
N THR A 56 7.60 2.26 -6.24
CA THR A 56 7.10 1.07 -6.96
C THR A 56 6.14 1.46 -8.07
N VAL A 57 5.18 2.34 -7.80
CA VAL A 57 4.24 2.87 -8.80
C VAL A 57 5.00 3.57 -9.92
N ALA A 58 5.90 4.49 -9.59
CA ALA A 58 6.69 5.21 -10.59
C ALA A 58 7.49 4.25 -11.48
N ARG A 59 8.23 3.32 -10.89
CA ARG A 59 9.03 2.33 -11.62
C ARG A 59 8.19 1.45 -12.53
N ASN A 60 7.11 0.88 -12.02
CA ASN A 60 6.26 -0.02 -12.78
C ASN A 60 5.58 0.72 -13.94
N THR A 61 5.13 1.95 -13.71
CA THR A 61 4.48 2.76 -14.75
C THR A 61 5.46 3.07 -15.88
N HIS A 62 6.68 3.52 -15.57
CA HIS A 62 7.72 3.72 -16.60
C HIS A 62 8.04 2.43 -17.35
N GLN A 63 8.12 1.30 -16.64
CA GLN A 63 8.38 0.01 -17.27
C GLN A 63 7.26 -0.42 -18.24
N VAL A 64 6.00 -0.15 -17.89
CA VAL A 64 4.84 -0.45 -18.74
C VAL A 64 4.82 0.43 -20.00
N PHE A 65 5.17 1.70 -19.85
CA PHE A 65 5.29 2.64 -20.98
C PHE A 65 6.51 2.35 -21.88
N GLY A 66 7.49 1.58 -21.37
CA GLY A 66 8.71 1.25 -22.09
C GLY A 66 9.53 2.49 -22.47
N GLY A 67 10.17 2.48 -23.63
CA GLY A 67 10.99 3.61 -24.12
C GLY A 67 10.23 4.92 -24.21
N HIS A 68 8.97 4.91 -24.61
CA HIS A 68 8.13 6.10 -24.68
C HIS A 68 7.95 6.78 -23.29
N GLY A 69 7.90 6.02 -22.21
CA GLY A 69 7.77 6.57 -20.87
C GLY A 69 8.96 7.44 -20.41
N PHE A 70 10.08 7.38 -21.11
CA PHE A 70 11.28 8.18 -20.83
C PHE A 70 11.45 9.37 -21.77
N THR A 71 10.54 9.54 -22.73
CA THR A 71 10.57 10.68 -23.65
C THR A 71 9.87 11.89 -23.05
N VAL A 72 10.19 13.08 -23.59
CA VAL A 72 9.60 14.34 -23.14
C VAL A 72 8.14 14.45 -23.57
N GLU A 73 7.77 13.78 -24.66
CA GLU A 73 6.42 13.76 -25.23
C GLU A 73 5.43 13.00 -24.31
N ALA A 74 5.95 12.11 -23.44
CA ALA A 74 5.11 11.44 -22.47
C ALA A 74 4.98 12.28 -21.19
N ASP A 75 3.77 12.69 -20.83
CA ASP A 75 3.48 13.43 -19.59
C ASP A 75 3.81 12.64 -18.32
N LEU A 76 4.10 11.35 -18.44
CA LEU A 76 4.43 10.46 -17.33
C LEU A 76 5.57 11.00 -16.47
N GLN A 77 6.60 11.61 -17.07
CA GLN A 77 7.73 12.21 -16.35
C GLN A 77 7.30 13.33 -15.38
N LEU A 78 6.28 14.10 -15.71
CA LEU A 78 5.77 15.17 -14.85
C LEU A 78 5.17 14.60 -13.56
N TRP A 79 4.39 13.55 -13.68
CA TRP A 79 3.74 12.87 -12.55
C TRP A 79 4.75 12.16 -11.66
N THR A 80 5.73 11.46 -12.25
CA THR A 80 6.74 10.74 -11.48
C THR A 80 7.73 11.67 -10.77
N ARG A 81 8.08 12.81 -11.35
CA ARG A 81 8.86 13.86 -10.68
C ARG A 81 8.10 14.41 -9.47
N ARG A 82 6.84 14.82 -9.68
CA ARG A 82 5.99 15.34 -8.60
C ARG A 82 5.82 14.32 -7.47
N LEU A 83 5.60 13.06 -7.81
CA LEU A 83 5.50 11.98 -6.83
C LEU A 83 6.78 11.82 -5.99
N LYS A 84 7.95 11.90 -6.63
CA LYS A 84 9.25 11.85 -5.94
C LYS A 84 9.48 13.07 -5.06
N ASP A 85 9.07 14.24 -5.51
CA ASP A 85 9.22 15.48 -4.73
C ASP A 85 8.32 15.46 -3.48
N TRP A 86 7.07 15.03 -3.62
CA TRP A 86 6.18 14.85 -2.49
C TRP A 86 6.72 13.80 -1.50
N ALA A 87 7.26 12.70 -2.00
CA ALA A 87 7.85 11.67 -1.16
C ALA A 87 9.06 12.17 -0.34
N ARG A 88 9.83 13.14 -0.87
CA ARG A 88 10.94 13.80 -0.17
C ARG A 88 10.48 14.88 0.80
N ALA A 89 9.33 15.49 0.55
CA ALA A 89 8.77 16.56 1.38
C ALA A 89 8.03 16.04 2.62
N LEU A 90 7.98 14.73 2.85
CA LEU A 90 7.35 14.15 4.03
C LEU A 90 8.05 14.63 5.31
N PRO A 91 7.28 14.91 6.39
CA PRO A 91 7.82 15.49 7.63
C PRO A 91 8.70 14.52 8.43
N GLN A 92 8.68 13.24 8.10
CA GLN A 92 9.43 12.20 8.80
C GLN A 92 10.09 11.23 7.82
N ASP A 93 11.30 10.78 8.17
CA ASP A 93 11.98 9.72 7.42
C ASP A 93 11.16 8.40 7.46
N PRO A 94 10.88 7.79 6.30
CA PRO A 94 10.10 6.55 6.24
C PRO A 94 10.70 5.37 6.99
N THR A 95 12.03 5.32 7.12
CA THR A 95 12.72 4.28 7.88
C THR A 95 12.53 4.48 9.37
N ALA A 96 12.66 5.71 9.85
CA ALA A 96 12.38 6.07 11.24
C ALA A 96 10.90 5.77 11.59
N ALA A 97 9.97 6.08 10.70
CA ALA A 97 8.56 5.76 10.85
C ALA A 97 8.32 4.24 11.02
N ARG A 98 8.95 3.41 10.20
CA ARG A 98 8.85 1.94 10.33
C ARG A 98 9.46 1.42 11.63
N LEU A 99 10.60 1.98 12.04
CA LEU A 99 11.23 1.63 13.31
C LEU A 99 10.35 2.00 14.51
N SER A 100 9.65 3.14 14.47
CA SER A 100 8.71 3.51 15.54
C SER A 100 7.57 2.51 15.65
N ILE A 101 6.98 2.09 14.52
CA ILE A 101 5.96 1.04 14.49
C ILE A 101 6.49 -0.26 15.10
N ALA A 102 7.68 -0.71 14.65
CA ALA A 102 8.27 -1.95 15.15
C ALA A 102 8.50 -1.89 16.67
N ARG A 103 8.97 -0.75 17.19
CA ARG A 103 9.15 -0.55 18.63
C ARG A 103 7.82 -0.63 19.40
N THR A 104 6.77 0.01 18.90
CA THR A 104 5.44 -0.05 19.51
C THR A 104 4.93 -1.48 19.55
N LEU A 105 5.02 -2.22 18.44
CA LEU A 105 4.54 -3.59 18.35
C LEU A 105 5.34 -4.57 19.22
N LEU A 106 6.65 -4.34 19.40
CA LEU A 106 7.51 -5.19 20.22
C LEU A 106 7.40 -4.85 21.71
N ALA A 107 7.11 -3.59 22.07
CA ALA A 107 6.96 -3.17 23.45
C ALA A 107 5.67 -3.70 24.10
N ASP A 108 4.58 -3.77 23.34
CA ASP A 108 3.29 -4.29 23.81
C ASP A 108 2.62 -5.12 22.71
N PRO A 109 2.91 -6.43 22.63
CA PRO A 109 2.30 -7.34 21.65
C PRO A 109 0.77 -7.47 21.77
N ASP A 110 0.21 -7.14 22.92
CA ASP A 110 -1.23 -7.18 23.17
C ASP A 110 -1.89 -5.81 23.05
N SER A 111 -1.16 -4.82 22.53
CA SER A 111 -1.65 -3.46 22.35
C SER A 111 -2.94 -3.41 21.52
N GLU A 112 -3.74 -2.38 21.75
CA GLU A 112 -4.98 -2.16 20.99
C GLU A 112 -4.70 -2.04 19.49
N GLN A 113 -3.57 -1.47 19.10
CA GLN A 113 -3.12 -1.36 17.71
C GLN A 113 -2.93 -2.73 17.06
N ILE A 114 -2.29 -3.69 17.76
CA ILE A 114 -2.12 -5.06 17.25
C ILE A 114 -3.46 -5.77 17.17
N ARG A 115 -4.28 -5.65 18.22
CA ARG A 115 -5.63 -6.22 18.19
C ARG A 115 -6.48 -5.66 17.07
N ASP A 116 -6.35 -4.38 16.76
CA ASP A 116 -7.05 -3.73 15.64
C ASP A 116 -6.56 -4.22 14.27
N LEU A 117 -5.26 -4.54 14.14
CA LEU A 117 -4.69 -5.14 12.92
C LEU A 117 -5.27 -6.53 12.63
N TRP A 118 -5.49 -7.34 13.66
CA TRP A 118 -5.92 -8.73 13.51
C TRP A 118 -7.43 -8.93 13.74
N GLN A 119 -8.08 -8.07 14.53
CA GLN A 119 -9.51 -8.12 14.78
C GLN A 119 -10.29 -7.26 13.80
N HIS A 120 -10.40 -7.70 12.55
CA HIS A 120 -11.42 -7.19 11.61
C HIS A 120 -12.86 -7.36 12.12
N ARG A 121 -13.04 -7.80 13.36
CA ARG A 121 -14.28 -8.34 13.90
C ARG A 121 -15.13 -7.36 14.70
N ARG A 122 -14.62 -6.17 15.01
CA ARG A 122 -15.44 -5.17 15.70
C ARG A 122 -16.36 -4.49 14.69
N GLY A 123 -17.55 -5.07 14.50
CA GLY A 123 -18.67 -4.48 13.78
C GLY A 123 -19.07 -5.15 12.47
N LEU A 124 -18.23 -5.93 11.83
CA LEU A 124 -18.60 -6.73 10.65
C LEU A 124 -18.59 -8.20 11.06
N GLY A 125 -19.79 -8.79 11.19
CA GLY A 125 -19.90 -10.22 11.41
C GLY A 125 -19.15 -10.99 10.32
N LEU A 126 -18.45 -12.06 10.68
CA LEU A 126 -17.80 -12.93 9.69
C LEU A 126 -18.80 -13.31 8.61
N PRO A 127 -18.40 -13.32 7.33
CA PRO A 127 -19.24 -13.85 6.27
C PRO A 127 -19.63 -15.30 6.61
N ARG A 128 -20.81 -15.72 6.14
CA ARG A 128 -21.43 -17.00 6.50
C ARG A 128 -20.47 -18.18 6.33
N TRP A 129 -19.72 -18.22 5.22
CA TRP A 129 -18.73 -19.26 4.94
C TRP A 129 -17.59 -19.32 5.97
N ALA A 130 -17.14 -18.19 6.51
CA ALA A 130 -16.07 -18.15 7.50
C ALA A 130 -16.57 -18.59 8.89
N ARG A 131 -17.85 -18.36 9.21
CA ARG A 131 -18.48 -18.87 10.43
C ARG A 131 -18.67 -20.39 10.40
N GLU A 132 -18.92 -20.93 9.23
CA GLU A 132 -19.09 -22.37 9.00
C GLU A 132 -17.74 -23.12 9.15
N LEU A 133 -16.61 -22.49 8.78
CA LEU A 133 -15.26 -23.05 8.99
C LEU A 133 -14.85 -23.11 10.47
N ASP A 134 -15.21 -22.12 11.27
CA ASP A 134 -14.94 -22.10 12.72
C ASP A 134 -15.80 -23.14 13.47
N ALA A 135 -16.88 -23.62 12.88
CA ALA A 135 -17.79 -24.61 13.46
C ALA A 135 -17.36 -26.07 13.19
N VAL A 136 -16.30 -26.32 12.40
CA VAL A 136 -15.79 -27.67 12.17
C VAL A 136 -14.94 -28.09 13.35
N PRO A 137 -15.34 -29.10 14.15
CA PRO A 137 -14.54 -29.57 15.26
C PRO A 137 -13.23 -30.15 14.74
N THR A 138 -12.11 -29.64 15.21
CA THR A 138 -10.79 -30.23 15.03
C THR A 138 -10.79 -31.62 15.65
N ARG A 139 -10.72 -32.65 14.83
CA ARG A 139 -10.54 -34.05 15.26
C ARG A 139 -9.10 -34.28 15.70
#